data_9c98bff33f096195f6964b89a5acd563
#
_entry.id   9c98bff33f096195f6964b89a5acd563
#
_cell.length_a   1.000
_cell.length_b   1.000
_cell.length_c   1.000
_cell.angle_alpha   90.00
_cell.angle_beta   90.00
_cell.angle_gamma   90.00
#
_symmetry.space_group_name_H-M   'P 1'
#
loop_
_entity.id
_entity.type
_entity.pdbx_description
1 polymer ?
#
loop_
_entity_poly.entity_id
_entity_poly.type
_entity_poly.pdbx_seq_one_letter_code
_entity_poly.pdbx_strand_id
1 'polypeptide(L)'
;MALYISGTRPSAAPESDQAEGCAPWWETPYGRWRLGVETEAMERFPGFRCCYRDGHLVWVGELRSSLCPRMRYLVTVTYPSWFPDEAPAVEIVSPEFEEGTPHLLERNRPCLYQSSHGARNGYDPARTTASTLVAWTALWIHAYETWQATGSWPGRAA
;
A
#
# COMPACT_ATOMS: atom_id res chain seq x y z
N MET A 1 -65.23 8.39 -6.24
CA MET A 1 -63.99 9.18 -6.45
C MET A 1 -62.89 8.55 -5.65
N ALA A 2 -62.05 7.79 -6.26
CA ALA A 2 -60.92 7.13 -5.60
C ALA A 2 -59.63 7.91 -5.94
N LEU A 3 -58.99 8.47 -4.88
CA LEU A 3 -57.71 9.13 -4.98
C LEU A 3 -56.59 8.08 -4.98
N TYR A 4 -55.89 7.97 -6.12
CA TYR A 4 -54.66 7.19 -6.28
C TYR A 4 -53.49 7.96 -5.71
N ILE A 5 -52.91 7.49 -4.60
CA ILE A 5 -51.65 8.02 -4.12
C ILE A 5 -50.54 7.10 -4.65
N SER A 6 -49.78 7.63 -5.62
CA SER A 6 -48.53 7.01 -6.08
C SER A 6 -47.49 6.97 -4.95
N GLY A 7 -47.28 5.80 -4.42
CA GLY A 7 -46.14 5.54 -3.54
C GLY A 7 -44.85 5.41 -4.35
N THR A 8 -43.98 6.40 -4.23
CA THR A 8 -42.63 6.32 -4.75
C THR A 8 -41.83 5.32 -3.89
N ARG A 9 -41.40 4.22 -4.50
CA ARG A 9 -40.44 3.31 -3.88
C ARG A 9 -39.11 4.04 -3.68
N PRO A 10 -38.48 3.93 -2.50
CA PRO A 10 -37.10 4.37 -2.39
C PRO A 10 -36.20 3.45 -3.22
N SER A 11 -35.38 4.07 -4.05
CA SER A 11 -34.32 3.44 -4.80
C SER A 11 -33.35 2.75 -3.83
N ALA A 12 -33.25 1.43 -3.94
CA ALA A 12 -32.23 0.68 -3.23
C ALA A 12 -30.86 1.15 -3.74
N ALA A 13 -30.01 1.52 -2.80
CA ALA A 13 -28.58 1.70 -3.06
C ALA A 13 -28.01 0.38 -3.64
N PRO A 14 -27.03 0.43 -4.55
CA PRO A 14 -26.42 -0.79 -5.03
C PRO A 14 -25.78 -1.51 -3.84
N GLU A 15 -26.30 -2.70 -3.54
CA GLU A 15 -25.65 -3.64 -2.67
C GLU A 15 -24.24 -3.88 -3.23
N SER A 16 -23.25 -3.65 -2.37
CA SER A 16 -21.87 -4.04 -2.63
C SER A 16 -21.87 -5.52 -3.03
N ASP A 17 -21.48 -5.77 -4.27
CA ASP A 17 -21.28 -7.10 -4.82
C ASP A 17 -20.15 -7.77 -4.00
N GLN A 18 -20.53 -8.39 -2.90
CA GLN A 18 -19.68 -9.33 -2.19
C GLN A 18 -19.59 -10.52 -3.13
N ALA A 19 -18.45 -10.70 -3.75
CA ALA A 19 -18.12 -11.90 -4.48
C ALA A 19 -18.18 -13.08 -3.51
N GLU A 20 -19.39 -13.64 -3.37
CA GLU A 20 -19.62 -14.86 -2.62
C GLU A 20 -18.83 -15.98 -3.27
N GLY A 21 -17.82 -16.50 -2.58
CA GLY A 21 -17.29 -17.82 -2.81
C GLY A 21 -15.85 -17.96 -3.25
N CYS A 22 -15.03 -16.91 -3.34
CA CYS A 22 -13.60 -17.08 -3.60
C CYS A 22 -12.80 -16.99 -2.31
N ALA A 23 -12.02 -18.04 -2.00
CA ALA A 23 -11.12 -18.04 -0.85
C ALA A 23 -10.13 -16.88 -0.98
N PRO A 24 -9.74 -16.21 0.12
CA PRO A 24 -8.69 -15.21 0.11
C PRO A 24 -7.42 -15.78 -0.53
N TRP A 25 -6.64 -14.94 -1.22
CA TRP A 25 -5.46 -15.38 -1.96
C TRP A 25 -4.49 -16.21 -1.09
N TRP A 26 -4.33 -15.85 0.19
CA TRP A 26 -3.43 -16.54 1.13
C TRP A 26 -3.93 -17.92 1.61
N GLU A 27 -5.17 -18.27 1.35
CA GLU A 27 -5.74 -19.60 1.66
C GLU A 27 -5.59 -20.57 0.49
N THR A 28 -5.31 -20.08 -0.71
CA THR A 28 -5.03 -20.94 -1.86
C THR A 28 -3.67 -21.65 -1.71
N PRO A 29 -3.43 -22.81 -2.36
CA PRO A 29 -2.13 -23.49 -2.29
C PRO A 29 -0.97 -22.61 -2.74
N TYR A 30 -1.14 -21.86 -3.83
CA TYR A 30 -0.16 -20.91 -4.31
C TYR A 30 0.03 -19.74 -3.33
N GLY A 31 -1.07 -19.20 -2.81
CA GLY A 31 -1.04 -18.09 -1.89
C GLY A 31 -0.35 -18.43 -0.57
N ARG A 32 -0.53 -19.64 -0.04
CA ARG A 32 0.19 -20.10 1.16
C ARG A 32 1.71 -20.18 0.91
N TRP A 33 2.11 -20.72 -0.23
CA TRP A 33 3.52 -20.70 -0.62
C TRP A 33 4.06 -19.27 -0.75
N ARG A 34 3.31 -18.41 -1.44
CA ARG A 34 3.68 -17.00 -1.62
C ARG A 34 3.77 -16.24 -0.30
N LEU A 35 2.85 -16.47 0.62
CA LEU A 35 2.89 -15.87 1.96
C LEU A 35 4.15 -16.31 2.72
N GLY A 36 4.60 -17.55 2.54
CA GLY A 36 5.88 -18.02 3.08
C GLY A 36 7.06 -17.20 2.53
N VAL A 37 7.09 -16.96 1.22
CA VAL A 37 8.12 -16.11 0.57
C VAL A 37 8.08 -14.68 1.10
N GLU A 38 6.89 -14.09 1.24
CA GLU A 38 6.71 -12.74 1.80
C GLU A 38 7.22 -12.68 3.25
N THR A 39 6.87 -13.65 4.07
CA THR A 39 7.28 -13.72 5.48
C THR A 39 8.79 -13.84 5.62
N GLU A 40 9.43 -14.72 4.86
CA GLU A 40 10.89 -14.87 4.84
C GLU A 40 11.58 -13.57 4.38
N ALA A 41 11.06 -12.94 3.32
CA ALA A 41 11.60 -11.67 2.84
C ALA A 41 11.49 -10.55 3.88
N MET A 42 10.43 -10.54 4.69
CA MET A 42 10.20 -9.55 5.73
C MET A 42 11.03 -9.76 7.00
N GLU A 43 11.76 -10.86 7.15
CA GLU A 43 12.73 -11.04 8.24
C GLU A 43 13.82 -9.95 8.26
N ARG A 44 14.06 -9.30 7.12
CA ARG A 44 14.96 -8.15 7.01
C ARG A 44 14.47 -6.91 7.77
N PHE A 45 13.18 -6.87 8.05
CA PHE A 45 12.52 -5.78 8.76
C PHE A 45 11.82 -6.29 10.02
N PRO A 46 12.57 -6.70 11.06
CA PRO A 46 12.02 -7.36 12.26
C PRO A 46 11.07 -6.48 13.07
N GLY A 47 11.06 -5.17 12.81
CA GLY A 47 10.10 -4.23 13.40
C GLY A 47 8.73 -4.24 12.75
N PHE A 48 8.56 -4.94 11.63
CA PHE A 48 7.27 -5.10 10.95
C PHE A 48 6.56 -6.37 11.44
N ARG A 49 5.25 -6.26 11.61
CA ARG A 49 4.38 -7.37 12.00
C ARG A 49 3.26 -7.53 10.99
N CYS A 50 2.97 -8.77 10.61
CA CYS A 50 1.81 -9.10 9.79
C CYS A 50 0.58 -9.23 10.67
N CYS A 51 -0.50 -8.58 10.28
CA CYS A 51 -1.80 -8.69 10.93
C CYS A 51 -2.91 -8.76 9.89
N TYR A 52 -4.11 -9.17 10.34
CA TYR A 52 -5.33 -9.15 9.53
C TYR A 52 -6.16 -7.93 9.92
N ARG A 53 -6.52 -7.11 8.93
CA ARG A 53 -7.29 -5.89 9.14
C ARG A 53 -8.22 -5.64 7.96
N ASP A 54 -9.49 -5.42 8.24
CA ASP A 54 -10.50 -5.05 7.25
C ASP A 54 -10.53 -5.98 6.01
N GLY A 55 -10.41 -7.28 6.22
CA GLY A 55 -10.41 -8.27 5.15
C GLY A 55 -9.09 -8.46 4.41
N HIS A 56 -8.01 -7.83 4.86
CA HIS A 56 -6.69 -7.88 4.22
C HIS A 56 -5.58 -8.26 5.17
N LEU A 57 -4.54 -8.90 4.63
CA LEU A 57 -3.26 -9.02 5.33
C LEU A 57 -2.49 -7.71 5.18
N VAL A 58 -1.92 -7.24 6.28
CA VAL A 58 -1.22 -5.97 6.36
C VAL A 58 0.06 -6.14 7.15
N TRP A 59 1.18 -5.67 6.60
CA TRP A 59 2.40 -5.45 7.37
C TRP A 59 2.36 -4.05 7.97
N VAL A 60 2.63 -3.95 9.26
CA VAL A 60 2.69 -2.69 10.00
C VAL A 60 4.02 -2.60 10.71
N GLY A 61 4.72 -1.50 10.56
CA GLY A 61 5.99 -1.27 11.24
C GLY A 61 6.48 0.15 11.11
N GLU A 62 7.59 0.44 11.79
CA GLU A 62 8.21 1.75 11.76
C GLU A 62 9.52 1.73 10.99
N LEU A 63 9.72 2.73 10.13
CA LEU A 63 11.00 3.08 9.54
C LEU A 63 11.58 4.29 10.27
N ARG A 64 12.88 4.25 10.52
CA ARG A 64 13.61 5.37 11.10
C ARG A 64 14.20 6.25 10.02
N SER A 65 14.19 7.55 10.27
CA SER A 65 14.92 8.49 9.46
C SER A 65 16.43 8.19 9.48
N SER A 66 17.09 8.30 8.33
CA SER A 66 18.54 8.27 8.23
C SER A 66 19.19 9.62 8.56
N LEU A 67 18.46 10.71 8.36
CA LEU A 67 18.94 12.09 8.60
C LEU A 67 18.60 12.60 10.00
N CYS A 68 17.46 12.16 10.54
CA CYS A 68 17.00 12.54 11.87
C CYS A 68 16.65 11.29 12.70
N PRO A 69 17.56 10.73 13.52
CA PRO A 69 17.36 9.46 14.24
C PRO A 69 16.15 9.41 15.18
N ARG A 70 15.61 10.56 15.56
CA ARG A 70 14.42 10.67 16.42
C ARG A 70 13.12 10.57 15.62
N MET A 71 13.18 10.80 14.31
CA MET A 71 12.01 10.74 13.43
C MET A 71 11.69 9.30 13.09
N ARG A 72 10.43 8.94 13.19
CA ARG A 72 9.89 7.62 12.87
C ARG A 72 8.71 7.75 11.93
N TYR A 73 8.62 6.83 11.00
CA TYR A 73 7.56 6.76 10.01
C TYR A 73 6.80 5.46 10.20
N LEU A 74 5.53 5.56 10.58
CA LEU A 74 4.65 4.40 10.67
C LEU A 74 4.18 4.03 9.27
N VAL A 75 4.51 2.83 8.82
CA VAL A 75 4.27 2.36 7.47
C VAL A 75 3.38 1.13 7.49
N THR A 76 2.43 1.08 6.56
CA THR A 76 1.62 -0.10 6.29
C THR A 76 1.83 -0.57 4.86
N VAL A 77 1.84 -1.89 4.67
CA VAL A 77 1.82 -2.54 3.37
C VAL A 77 0.62 -3.48 3.33
N THR A 78 -0.41 -3.11 2.59
CA THR A 78 -1.67 -3.83 2.52
C THR A 78 -1.75 -4.65 1.25
N TYR A 79 -1.96 -5.96 1.38
CA TYR A 79 -2.14 -6.84 0.23
C TYR A 79 -3.56 -6.70 -0.34
N PRO A 80 -3.69 -6.45 -1.65
CA PRO A 80 -4.98 -6.43 -2.31
C PRO A 80 -5.56 -7.85 -2.47
N SER A 81 -6.85 -7.94 -2.79
CA SER A 81 -7.52 -9.23 -3.02
C SER A 81 -6.94 -10.01 -4.20
N TRP A 82 -6.41 -9.30 -5.20
CA TRP A 82 -5.82 -9.87 -6.42
C TRP A 82 -4.28 -9.96 -6.37
N PHE A 83 -3.71 -9.97 -5.17
CA PHE A 83 -2.27 -10.19 -5.03
C PHE A 83 -1.87 -11.60 -5.54
N PRO A 84 -0.77 -11.75 -6.29
CA PRO A 84 0.27 -10.77 -6.62
C PRO A 84 0.03 -9.98 -7.92
N ASP A 85 -1.05 -10.22 -8.66
CA ASP A 85 -1.33 -9.54 -9.93
C ASP A 85 -1.53 -8.04 -9.74
N GLU A 86 -2.09 -7.66 -8.61
CA GLU A 86 -2.17 -6.27 -8.15
C GLU A 86 -1.14 -6.01 -7.05
N ALA A 87 -0.43 -4.89 -7.16
CA ALA A 87 0.60 -4.51 -6.21
C ALA A 87 0.04 -4.19 -4.83
N PRO A 88 0.73 -4.59 -3.73
CA PRO A 88 0.39 -4.12 -2.41
C PRO A 88 0.41 -2.60 -2.30
N ALA A 89 -0.53 -2.04 -1.55
CA ALA A 89 -0.59 -0.62 -1.28
C ALA A 89 0.30 -0.27 -0.09
N VAL A 90 1.22 0.68 -0.29
CA VAL A 90 2.04 1.23 0.79
C VAL A 90 1.47 2.58 1.20
N GLU A 91 1.31 2.78 2.50
CA GLU A 91 0.88 4.04 3.09
C GLU A 91 1.81 4.41 4.24
N ILE A 92 2.20 5.67 4.32
CA ILE A 92 2.90 6.23 5.48
C ILE A 92 1.84 6.89 6.36
N VAL A 93 1.44 6.18 7.41
CA VAL A 93 0.32 6.59 8.29
C VAL A 93 0.71 7.79 9.15
N SER A 94 1.97 7.88 9.52
CA SER A 94 2.53 8.96 10.36
C SER A 94 4.01 9.17 10.02
N PRO A 95 4.48 10.42 9.99
CA PRO A 95 3.74 11.67 10.15
C PRO A 95 2.84 12.01 8.96
N GLU A 96 1.98 13.00 9.13
CA GLU A 96 1.26 13.62 8.00
C GLU A 96 2.22 14.46 7.17
N PHE A 97 1.99 14.47 5.86
CA PHE A 97 2.78 15.27 4.92
C PHE A 97 2.03 16.52 4.50
N GLU A 98 2.78 17.57 4.22
CA GLU A 98 2.22 18.82 3.72
C GLU A 98 1.67 18.66 2.30
N GLU A 99 0.64 19.42 1.99
CA GLU A 99 0.10 19.52 0.63
C GLU A 99 1.21 19.97 -0.32
N GLY A 100 1.30 19.34 -1.49
CA GLY A 100 2.34 19.64 -2.47
C GLY A 100 3.67 18.91 -2.24
N THR A 101 3.75 17.99 -1.28
CA THR A 101 4.92 17.12 -1.14
C THR A 101 5.18 16.36 -2.45
N PRO A 102 6.39 16.47 -3.03
CA PRO A 102 6.71 15.78 -4.28
C PRO A 102 6.60 14.26 -4.16
N HIS A 103 6.21 13.60 -5.24
CA HIS A 103 6.14 12.14 -5.31
C HIS A 103 5.27 11.49 -4.22
N LEU A 104 4.30 12.21 -3.72
CA LEU A 104 3.28 11.71 -2.81
C LEU A 104 1.94 11.63 -3.54
N LEU A 105 1.32 10.46 -3.51
CA LEU A 105 -0.02 10.20 -4.03
C LEU A 105 -1.05 10.44 -2.92
N GLU A 106 -2.33 10.40 -3.28
CA GLU A 106 -3.42 10.48 -2.31
C GLU A 106 -3.26 9.47 -1.17
N ARG A 107 -3.78 9.79 0.01
CA ARG A 107 -3.72 8.97 1.23
C ARG A 107 -2.29 8.68 1.71
N ASN A 108 -1.38 9.65 1.61
CA ASN A 108 0.00 9.49 2.07
C ASN A 108 0.71 8.26 1.46
N ARG A 109 0.42 7.96 0.21
CA ARG A 109 1.05 6.87 -0.52
C ARG A 109 2.28 7.38 -1.27
N PRO A 110 3.48 6.94 -0.91
CA PRO A 110 4.68 7.32 -1.64
C PRO A 110 4.65 6.75 -3.07
N CYS A 111 5.06 7.55 -4.06
CA CYS A 111 5.26 7.07 -5.43
C CYS A 111 6.57 6.29 -5.48
N LEU A 112 6.50 4.97 -5.33
CA LEU A 112 7.67 4.10 -5.22
C LEU A 112 8.23 3.63 -6.56
N TYR A 113 7.40 3.62 -7.60
CA TYR A 113 7.76 3.15 -8.94
C TYR A 113 6.81 3.75 -9.97
N GLN A 114 7.28 3.81 -11.22
CA GLN A 114 6.42 4.19 -12.34
C GLN A 114 5.62 2.98 -12.83
N SER A 115 4.32 3.15 -12.97
CA SER A 115 3.43 2.13 -13.54
C SER A 115 3.49 2.04 -15.07
N SER A 116 4.55 2.56 -15.70
CA SER A 116 4.73 2.45 -17.15
C SER A 116 5.07 1.02 -17.55
N HIS A 117 4.32 0.49 -18.50
CA HIS A 117 4.50 -0.85 -19.05
C HIS A 117 5.95 -1.06 -19.50
N GLY A 118 6.62 -2.06 -18.92
CA GLY A 118 7.97 -2.45 -19.28
C GLY A 118 9.11 -1.73 -18.56
N ALA A 119 8.84 -0.93 -17.55
CA ALA A 119 9.90 -0.30 -16.75
C ALA A 119 10.65 -1.35 -15.91
N ARG A 120 11.97 -1.41 -16.06
CA ARG A 120 12.85 -2.30 -15.29
C ARG A 120 12.83 -2.04 -13.77
N ASN A 121 12.22 -0.95 -13.34
CA ASN A 121 12.14 -0.48 -11.95
C ASN A 121 10.70 -0.42 -11.43
N GLY A 122 9.80 -1.20 -11.99
CA GLY A 122 8.40 -1.28 -11.58
C GLY A 122 8.09 -2.48 -10.69
N TYR A 123 6.84 -2.58 -10.27
CA TYR A 123 6.33 -3.76 -9.59
C TYR A 123 6.34 -4.97 -10.52
N ASP A 124 6.93 -6.07 -10.06
CA ASP A 124 6.95 -7.37 -10.73
C ASP A 124 6.21 -8.38 -9.85
N PRO A 125 5.04 -8.91 -10.29
CA PRO A 125 4.25 -9.87 -9.52
C PRO A 125 5.04 -11.11 -9.09
N ALA A 126 6.03 -11.51 -9.84
CA ALA A 126 6.82 -12.70 -9.56
C ALA A 126 7.97 -12.46 -8.56
N ARG A 127 8.47 -11.22 -8.48
CA ARG A 127 9.73 -10.91 -7.77
C ARG A 127 9.58 -9.89 -6.66
N THR A 128 8.67 -8.92 -6.80
CA THR A 128 8.51 -7.85 -5.82
C THR A 128 7.80 -8.39 -4.60
N THR A 129 8.42 -8.27 -3.44
CA THR A 129 7.85 -8.63 -2.14
C THR A 129 7.53 -7.38 -1.33
N ALA A 130 6.80 -7.54 -0.21
CA ALA A 130 6.58 -6.45 0.75
C ALA A 130 7.92 -5.87 1.23
N SER A 131 8.93 -6.69 1.43
CA SER A 131 10.29 -6.27 1.80
C SER A 131 10.90 -5.30 0.78
N THR A 132 10.69 -5.55 -0.51
CA THR A 132 11.11 -4.63 -1.59
C THR A 132 10.40 -3.28 -1.48
N LEU A 133 9.09 -3.31 -1.25
CA LEU A 133 8.29 -2.08 -1.12
C LEU A 133 8.70 -1.28 0.13
N VAL A 134 8.97 -1.95 1.24
CA VAL A 134 9.48 -1.30 2.47
C VAL A 134 10.85 -0.68 2.23
N ALA A 135 11.76 -1.35 1.51
CA ALA A 135 13.07 -0.81 1.14
C ALA A 135 12.94 0.44 0.24
N TRP A 136 12.06 0.40 -0.75
CA TRP A 136 11.78 1.57 -1.60
C TRP A 136 11.15 2.72 -0.81
N THR A 137 10.30 2.40 0.17
CA THR A 137 9.73 3.42 1.07
C THR A 137 10.81 4.09 1.91
N ALA A 138 11.79 3.34 2.40
CA ALA A 138 12.93 3.92 3.12
C ALA A 138 13.76 4.87 2.23
N LEU A 139 13.96 4.53 0.96
CA LEU A 139 14.61 5.41 -0.01
C LEU A 139 13.77 6.67 -0.30
N TRP A 140 12.46 6.51 -0.42
CA TRP A 140 11.54 7.64 -0.60
C TRP A 140 11.60 8.60 0.60
N ILE A 141 11.58 8.07 1.82
CA ILE A 141 11.71 8.86 3.06
C ILE A 141 13.02 9.64 3.06
N HIS A 142 14.14 9.00 2.72
CA HIS A 142 15.43 9.68 2.60
C HIS A 142 15.40 10.83 1.57
N ALA A 143 14.77 10.60 0.43
CA ALA A 143 14.60 11.62 -0.61
C ALA A 143 13.71 12.78 -0.14
N TYR A 144 12.61 12.47 0.57
CA TYR A 144 11.73 13.46 1.16
C TYR A 144 12.43 14.35 2.17
N GLU A 145 13.20 13.77 3.09
CA GLU A 145 13.96 14.52 4.10
C GLU A 145 15.07 15.37 3.47
N THR A 146 15.73 14.85 2.44
CA THR A 146 16.71 15.61 1.67
C THR A 146 16.07 16.81 0.96
N TRP A 147 14.90 16.60 0.36
CA TRP A 147 14.13 17.67 -0.25
C TRP A 147 13.72 18.74 0.77
N GLN A 148 13.24 18.35 1.95
CA GLN A 148 12.91 19.30 3.01
C GLN A 148 14.14 20.13 3.45
N ALA A 149 15.31 19.52 3.51
CA ALA A 149 16.54 20.18 3.94
C ALA A 149 17.15 21.08 2.85
N THR A 150 16.99 20.74 1.57
CA THR A 150 17.72 21.38 0.47
C THR A 150 16.81 22.11 -0.54
N GLY A 151 15.50 21.84 -0.51
CA GLY A 151 14.55 22.29 -1.53
C GLY A 151 14.66 21.55 -2.87
N SER A 152 15.54 20.56 -2.99
CA SER A 152 15.74 19.78 -4.20
C SER A 152 15.53 18.30 -3.95
N TRP A 153 14.67 17.67 -4.77
CA TRP A 153 14.44 16.21 -4.68
C TRP A 153 15.67 15.48 -5.24
N PRO A 154 16.29 14.58 -4.46
CA PRO A 154 17.47 13.84 -4.94
C PRO A 154 17.07 12.79 -5.96
N GLY A 155 17.87 12.67 -7.02
CA GLY A 155 17.65 11.72 -8.09
C GLY A 155 16.85 12.29 -9.27
N ARG A 156 16.69 11.48 -10.33
CA ARG A 156 15.81 11.85 -11.45
C ARG A 156 14.37 11.82 -10.94
N ALA A 157 13.63 12.88 -11.24
CA ALA A 157 12.18 12.83 -11.11
C ALA A 157 11.67 11.57 -11.85
N ALA A 158 10.98 10.73 -11.13
CA ALA A 158 10.33 9.57 -11.71
C ALA A 158 9.20 10.02 -12.62
#